data_66f86a892de26452e111e524150f79de
#
_entry.id   66f86a892de26452e111e524150f79de
#
_cell.length_a   1.000
_cell.length_b   1.000
_cell.length_c   1.000
_cell.angle_alpha   90.00
_cell.angle_beta   90.00
_cell.angle_gamma   90.00
#
_symmetry.space_group_name_H-M   'P 1'
#
loop_
_entity.id
_entity.type
_entity.pdbx_description
1 polymer ?
#
loop_
_entity_poly.entity_id
_entity_poly.type
_entity_poly.pdbx_seq_one_letter_code
_entity_poly.pdbx_strand_id
1 'polypeptide(L)'
;MAFVPLALKIANLFAYLFLSGVNVYSGFFEDKEKSPYHNNYNTFITPAPFVFGVCGLIHFLLGGFVIYQFFDSATEAVVDGVRFHFISIALLNTIWLALLQENEPIWAWIVILATAFQVTYVYYVLKYKYQPQNINDIIWIHSPFSLYHAWIFVLCVISTFMAFSPKKENPDDKPNALVRIFVILGILILEGTVVNYVEKLKGDISGAIVITWALYGIACEQSDPWIHWTAQVLAFISTFHVLKPIVSKYYFGSREEQTRLLG
;
A
#
# COMPACT_ATOMS: atom_id res chain seq x y z
N MET A 1 27.68 22.74 2.14
CA MET A 1 26.31 22.40 1.79
C MET A 1 26.12 20.92 1.34
N ALA A 2 27.15 20.22 0.84
CA ALA A 2 27.05 18.82 0.40
C ALA A 2 26.87 17.76 1.53
N PHE A 3 27.16 18.10 2.77
CA PHE A 3 27.13 17.17 3.91
C PHE A 3 25.71 16.76 4.32
N VAL A 4 24.74 17.68 4.31
CA VAL A 4 23.36 17.41 4.74
C VAL A 4 22.65 16.41 3.80
N PRO A 5 22.76 16.53 2.46
CA PRO A 5 22.17 15.55 1.55
C PRO A 5 22.76 14.13 1.75
N LEU A 6 24.06 14.02 1.93
CA LEU A 6 24.70 12.71 2.14
C LEU A 6 24.28 12.09 3.48
N ALA A 7 24.24 12.87 4.55
CA ALA A 7 23.78 12.39 5.86
C ALA A 7 22.34 11.88 5.81
N LEU A 8 21.45 12.57 5.09
CA LEU A 8 20.05 12.12 4.89
C LEU A 8 19.99 10.80 4.11
N LYS A 9 20.76 10.66 3.03
CA LYS A 9 20.82 9.42 2.23
C LYS A 9 21.33 8.24 3.06
N ILE A 10 22.32 8.45 3.89
CA ILE A 10 22.85 7.44 4.83
C ILE A 10 21.79 7.09 5.88
N ALA A 11 21.11 8.07 6.45
CA ALA A 11 20.04 7.84 7.42
C ALA A 11 18.86 7.06 6.81
N ASN A 12 18.49 7.34 5.57
CA ASN A 12 17.49 6.57 4.83
C ASN A 12 17.92 5.10 4.64
N LEU A 13 19.18 4.84 4.36
CA LEU A 13 19.70 3.47 4.24
C LEU A 13 19.57 2.71 5.57
N PHE A 14 19.96 3.31 6.68
CA PHE A 14 19.80 2.69 8.00
C PHE A 14 18.33 2.49 8.37
N ALA A 15 17.47 3.47 8.09
CA ALA A 15 16.03 3.34 8.30
C ALA A 15 15.42 2.20 7.50
N TYR A 16 15.85 2.01 6.24
CA TYR A 16 15.44 0.89 5.42
C TYR A 16 15.90 -0.46 5.97
N LEU A 17 17.17 -0.58 6.35
CA LEU A 17 17.71 -1.82 6.92
C LEU A 17 16.98 -2.20 8.22
N PHE A 18 16.69 -1.22 9.07
CA PHE A 18 15.91 -1.41 10.29
C PHE A 18 14.48 -1.86 9.97
N LEU A 19 13.77 -1.12 9.12
CA LEU A 19 12.40 -1.43 8.69
C LEU A 19 12.31 -2.84 8.08
N SER A 20 13.21 -3.17 7.16
CA SER A 20 13.22 -4.47 6.49
C SER A 20 13.58 -5.59 7.46
N GLY A 21 14.53 -5.36 8.37
CA GLY A 21 14.91 -6.33 9.40
C GLY A 21 13.74 -6.68 10.31
N VAL A 22 12.99 -5.69 10.79
CA VAL A 22 11.80 -5.90 11.63
C VAL A 22 10.71 -6.65 10.87
N ASN A 23 10.43 -6.28 9.62
CA ASN A 23 9.40 -6.95 8.82
C ASN A 23 9.78 -8.41 8.48
N VAL A 24 11.06 -8.68 8.18
CA VAL A 24 11.56 -10.05 7.97
C VAL A 24 11.46 -10.86 9.26
N TYR A 25 11.84 -10.28 10.40
CA TYR A 25 11.73 -10.95 11.68
C TYR A 25 10.27 -11.32 12.00
N SER A 26 9.34 -10.38 11.90
CA SER A 26 7.92 -10.61 12.16
C SER A 26 7.26 -11.58 11.15
N GLY A 27 7.73 -11.62 9.90
CA GLY A 27 7.15 -12.47 8.86
C GLY A 27 7.68 -13.91 8.82
N PHE A 28 8.95 -14.13 9.21
CA PHE A 28 9.62 -15.43 9.02
C PHE A 28 10.06 -16.13 10.31
N PHE A 29 10.36 -15.38 11.36
CA PHE A 29 10.93 -15.91 12.60
C PHE A 29 9.94 -15.91 13.76
N GLU A 30 8.84 -15.20 13.64
CA GLU A 30 7.79 -15.21 14.63
C GLU A 30 6.90 -16.46 14.46
N ASP A 31 6.47 -17.04 15.58
CA ASP A 31 5.54 -18.17 15.55
C ASP A 31 4.31 -17.79 14.73
N LYS A 32 3.93 -18.67 13.78
CA LYS A 32 2.74 -18.46 12.93
C LYS A 32 1.48 -18.21 13.75
N GLU A 33 1.43 -18.73 14.99
CA GLU A 33 0.35 -18.49 15.94
C GLU A 33 0.35 -17.08 16.54
N LYS A 34 1.48 -16.35 16.45
CA LYS A 34 1.64 -14.97 16.96
C LYS A 34 1.73 -13.95 15.84
N SER A 35 1.65 -14.37 14.59
CA SER A 35 1.67 -13.45 13.47
C SER A 35 0.53 -12.43 13.62
N PRO A 36 0.83 -11.12 13.66
CA PRO A 36 -0.18 -10.08 13.83
C PRO A 36 -1.26 -10.11 12.74
N TYR A 37 -1.02 -10.84 11.66
CA TYR A 37 -1.92 -10.93 10.50
C TYR A 37 -2.86 -12.15 10.52
N HIS A 38 -2.64 -13.15 11.39
CA HIS A 38 -3.40 -14.41 11.32
C HIS A 38 -4.19 -14.79 12.56
N ASN A 39 -3.62 -14.73 13.75
CA ASN A 39 -4.26 -15.39 14.90
C ASN A 39 -4.89 -14.46 15.94
N ASN A 40 -4.38 -13.24 16.10
CA ASN A 40 -4.91 -12.35 17.15
C ASN A 40 -5.90 -11.30 16.63
N TYR A 41 -5.96 -11.07 15.32
CA TYR A 41 -6.69 -9.93 14.73
C TYR A 41 -7.53 -10.30 13.53
N ASN A 42 -7.96 -11.56 13.41
CA ASN A 42 -8.83 -11.96 12.32
C ASN A 42 -10.20 -11.28 12.48
N THR A 43 -10.62 -10.53 11.48
CA THR A 43 -11.88 -9.81 11.42
C THR A 43 -12.62 -10.15 10.12
N PHE A 44 -13.87 -9.71 9.99
CA PHE A 44 -14.68 -9.96 8.80
C PHE A 44 -14.26 -9.17 7.55
N ILE A 45 -13.13 -8.41 7.62
CA ILE A 45 -12.51 -7.73 6.45
C ILE A 45 -11.05 -8.18 6.23
N THR A 46 -10.51 -8.99 7.12
CA THR A 46 -9.14 -9.48 7.00
C THR A 46 -8.98 -10.26 5.69
N PRO A 47 -7.99 -9.94 4.85
CA PRO A 47 -7.76 -10.65 3.60
C PRO A 47 -6.98 -11.94 3.81
N ALA A 48 -7.02 -12.84 2.83
CA ALA A 48 -6.22 -14.06 2.83
C ALA A 48 -4.71 -13.77 2.92
N PRO A 49 -3.91 -14.68 3.51
CA PRO A 49 -2.48 -14.48 3.79
C PRO A 49 -1.63 -14.08 2.61
N PHE A 50 -1.93 -14.58 1.42
CA PHE A 50 -1.15 -14.29 0.21
C PHE A 50 -1.13 -12.79 -0.13
N VAL A 51 -2.12 -12.03 0.34
CA VAL A 51 -2.19 -10.57 0.11
C VAL A 51 -1.00 -9.85 0.70
N PHE A 52 -0.52 -10.29 1.86
CA PHE A 52 0.64 -9.71 2.52
C PHE A 52 1.96 -9.90 1.76
N GLY A 53 1.97 -10.74 0.73
CA GLY A 53 3.09 -10.85 -0.21
C GLY A 53 3.43 -9.52 -0.91
N VAL A 54 2.48 -8.57 -0.99
CA VAL A 54 2.74 -7.23 -1.50
C VAL A 54 3.79 -6.48 -0.67
N CYS A 55 3.91 -6.78 0.64
CA CYS A 55 4.94 -6.21 1.49
C CYS A 55 6.35 -6.54 0.96
N GLY A 56 6.56 -7.79 0.53
CA GLY A 56 7.83 -8.20 -0.06
C GLY A 56 8.20 -7.39 -1.31
N LEU A 57 7.23 -7.15 -2.20
CA LEU A 57 7.43 -6.32 -3.38
C LEU A 57 7.74 -4.85 -2.99
N ILE A 58 7.01 -4.29 -2.04
CA ILE A 58 7.23 -2.92 -1.57
C ILE A 58 8.63 -2.79 -0.96
N HIS A 59 9.03 -3.70 -0.08
CA HIS A 59 10.36 -3.69 0.53
C HIS A 59 11.48 -3.89 -0.50
N PHE A 60 11.29 -4.73 -1.51
CA PHE A 60 12.24 -4.88 -2.61
C PHE A 60 12.43 -3.55 -3.37
N LEU A 61 11.35 -2.87 -3.72
CA LEU A 61 11.41 -1.59 -4.43
C LEU A 61 11.97 -0.47 -3.54
N LEU A 62 11.65 -0.45 -2.25
CA LEU A 62 12.27 0.49 -1.28
C LEU A 62 13.77 0.22 -1.11
N GLY A 63 14.22 -1.05 -1.23
CA GLY A 63 15.63 -1.39 -1.32
C GLY A 63 16.31 -0.77 -2.55
N GLY A 64 15.64 -0.84 -3.70
CA GLY A 64 16.07 -0.14 -4.90
C GLY A 64 16.10 1.39 -4.73
N PHE A 65 15.09 1.96 -4.06
CA PHE A 65 15.03 3.38 -3.73
C PHE A 65 16.25 3.85 -2.91
N VAL A 66 16.61 3.16 -1.84
CA VAL A 66 17.77 3.56 -0.99
C VAL A 66 19.12 3.36 -1.68
N ILE A 67 19.19 2.55 -2.73
CA ILE A 67 20.35 2.46 -3.60
C ILE A 67 20.33 3.60 -4.63
N TYR A 68 19.18 3.76 -5.31
CA TYR A 68 19.00 4.74 -6.39
C TYR A 68 19.13 6.18 -5.92
N GLN A 69 18.85 6.49 -4.66
CA GLN A 69 19.01 7.83 -4.08
C GLN A 69 20.43 8.41 -4.19
N PHE A 70 21.45 7.59 -4.43
CA PHE A 70 22.85 8.05 -4.58
C PHE A 70 23.15 8.56 -6.00
N PHE A 71 22.29 8.32 -6.97
CA PHE A 71 22.43 8.86 -8.33
C PHE A 71 21.96 10.32 -8.38
N ASP A 72 22.61 11.12 -9.24
CA ASP A 72 22.34 12.56 -9.34
C ASP A 72 20.89 12.85 -9.74
N SER A 73 20.32 12.05 -10.65
CA SER A 73 18.92 12.17 -11.11
C SER A 73 17.89 12.05 -9.98
N ALA A 74 18.19 11.28 -8.93
CA ALA A 74 17.30 11.07 -7.81
C ALA A 74 17.40 12.16 -6.74
N THR A 75 18.48 12.95 -6.74
CA THR A 75 18.85 13.79 -5.59
C THR A 75 17.78 14.80 -5.22
N GLU A 76 17.18 15.49 -6.18
CA GLU A 76 16.14 16.50 -5.90
C GLU A 76 14.89 15.85 -5.31
N ALA A 77 14.38 14.77 -5.92
CA ALA A 77 13.20 14.07 -5.43
C ALA A 77 13.40 13.50 -4.02
N VAL A 78 14.61 13.02 -3.70
CA VAL A 78 14.92 12.44 -2.40
C VAL A 78 15.17 13.51 -1.35
N VAL A 79 16.06 14.50 -1.64
CA VAL A 79 16.51 15.47 -0.64
C VAL A 79 15.44 16.54 -0.37
N ASP A 80 14.76 17.00 -1.41
CA ASP A 80 13.77 18.07 -1.31
C ASP A 80 12.32 17.57 -1.32
N GLY A 81 12.10 16.37 -1.88
CA GLY A 81 10.77 15.73 -1.92
C GLY A 81 10.51 14.81 -0.73
N VAL A 82 11.22 13.70 -0.65
CA VAL A 82 11.02 12.67 0.40
C VAL A 82 11.53 13.15 1.76
N ARG A 83 12.72 13.80 1.78
CA ARG A 83 13.32 14.39 2.99
C ARG A 83 13.43 13.34 4.13
N PHE A 84 13.16 13.76 5.36
CA PHE A 84 13.16 12.91 6.57
C PHE A 84 11.91 12.04 6.71
N HIS A 85 10.90 12.22 5.82
CA HIS A 85 9.64 11.48 5.93
C HIS A 85 9.83 9.97 5.80
N PHE A 86 10.79 9.52 4.99
CA PHE A 86 11.08 8.09 4.88
C PHE A 86 11.55 7.47 6.22
N ILE A 87 12.39 8.18 6.95
CA ILE A 87 12.85 7.77 8.29
C ILE A 87 11.66 7.71 9.26
N SER A 88 10.80 8.75 9.24
CA SER A 88 9.59 8.80 10.06
C SER A 88 8.63 7.64 9.75
N ILE A 89 8.42 7.35 8.47
CA ILE A 89 7.59 6.24 8.00
C ILE A 89 8.14 4.89 8.50
N ALA A 90 9.45 4.68 8.39
CA ALA A 90 10.11 3.45 8.85
C ALA A 90 9.93 3.24 10.37
N LEU A 91 10.12 4.29 11.16
CA LEU A 91 9.92 4.24 12.61
C LEU A 91 8.46 3.99 12.99
N LEU A 92 7.51 4.72 12.38
CA LEU A 92 6.10 4.55 12.65
C LEU A 92 5.61 3.15 12.26
N ASN A 93 6.06 2.61 11.12
CA ASN A 93 5.70 1.24 10.72
C ASN A 93 6.22 0.20 11.72
N THR A 94 7.44 0.38 12.22
CA THR A 94 8.00 -0.50 13.25
C THR A 94 7.23 -0.42 14.57
N ILE A 95 6.84 0.78 15.01
CA ILE A 95 6.02 0.97 16.21
C ILE A 95 4.65 0.32 16.02
N TRP A 96 4.05 0.46 14.83
CA TRP A 96 2.78 -0.17 14.49
C TRP A 96 2.83 -1.70 14.62
N LEU A 97 3.88 -2.35 14.07
CA LEU A 97 4.08 -3.79 14.20
C LEU A 97 4.27 -4.20 15.68
N ALA A 98 5.09 -3.48 16.43
CA ALA A 98 5.32 -3.78 17.83
C ALA A 98 4.02 -3.68 18.66
N LEU A 99 3.19 -2.67 18.42
CA LEU A 99 1.91 -2.51 19.10
C LEU A 99 0.92 -3.63 18.78
N LEU A 100 0.94 -4.14 17.54
CA LEU A 100 0.13 -5.31 17.20
C LEU A 100 0.62 -6.57 17.91
N GLN A 101 1.93 -6.77 18.04
CA GLN A 101 2.51 -7.89 18.79
C GLN A 101 2.13 -7.85 20.27
N GLU A 102 2.11 -6.67 20.88
CA GLU A 102 1.69 -6.45 22.26
C GLU A 102 0.16 -6.46 22.46
N ASN A 103 -0.61 -6.78 21.40
CA ASN A 103 -2.08 -6.81 21.44
C ASN A 103 -2.74 -5.47 21.78
N GLU A 104 -2.17 -4.38 21.27
CA GLU A 104 -2.63 -3.00 21.47
C GLU A 104 -3.23 -2.38 20.18
N PRO A 105 -4.39 -2.89 19.67
CA PRO A 105 -4.91 -2.52 18.36
C PRO A 105 -5.36 -1.07 18.25
N ILE A 106 -5.80 -0.44 19.35
CA ILE A 106 -6.22 0.98 19.34
C ILE A 106 -5.02 1.89 19.13
N TRP A 107 -3.90 1.63 19.83
CA TRP A 107 -2.67 2.40 19.66
C TRP A 107 -2.05 2.14 18.29
N ALA A 108 -2.08 0.88 17.83
CA ALA A 108 -1.66 0.53 16.47
C ALA A 108 -2.48 1.28 15.41
N TRP A 109 -3.81 1.41 15.59
CA TRP A 109 -4.67 2.19 14.71
C TRP A 109 -4.26 3.67 14.65
N ILE A 110 -3.95 4.30 15.79
CA ILE A 110 -3.48 5.70 15.81
C ILE A 110 -2.15 5.84 15.04
N VAL A 111 -1.22 4.91 15.24
CA VAL A 111 0.09 4.94 14.59
C VAL A 111 -0.01 4.69 13.08
N ILE A 112 -0.88 3.78 12.63
CA ILE A 112 -1.06 3.57 11.17
C ILE A 112 -1.68 4.79 10.49
N LEU A 113 -2.58 5.53 11.16
CA LEU A 113 -3.09 6.81 10.65
C LEU A 113 -1.99 7.86 10.53
N ALA A 114 -1.09 7.96 11.51
CA ALA A 114 0.07 8.84 11.43
C ALA A 114 1.00 8.43 10.27
N THR A 115 1.22 7.14 10.08
CA THR A 115 1.97 6.59 8.95
C THR A 115 1.31 6.96 7.61
N ALA A 116 -0.01 6.80 7.52
CA ALA A 116 -0.78 7.16 6.34
C ALA A 116 -0.63 8.64 5.97
N PHE A 117 -0.65 9.53 6.95
CA PHE A 117 -0.42 10.96 6.73
C PHE A 117 0.97 11.21 6.12
N GLN A 118 2.02 10.59 6.66
CA GLN A 118 3.39 10.76 6.17
C GLN A 118 3.56 10.20 4.74
N VAL A 119 3.07 8.99 4.50
CA VAL A 119 3.17 8.35 3.18
C VAL A 119 2.34 9.12 2.14
N THR A 120 1.15 9.59 2.51
CA THR A 120 0.30 10.42 1.64
C THR A 120 1.02 11.71 1.26
N TYR A 121 1.65 12.40 2.21
CA TYR A 121 2.43 13.60 1.92
C TYR A 121 3.54 13.31 0.89
N VAL A 122 4.36 12.28 1.12
CA VAL A 122 5.43 11.90 0.19
C VAL A 122 4.88 11.56 -1.19
N TYR A 123 3.82 10.75 -1.24
CA TYR A 123 3.16 10.35 -2.48
C TYR A 123 2.72 11.56 -3.31
N TYR A 124 2.02 12.51 -2.69
CA TYR A 124 1.55 13.70 -3.40
C TYR A 124 2.68 14.64 -3.81
N VAL A 125 3.70 14.83 -2.97
CA VAL A 125 4.88 15.63 -3.31
C VAL A 125 5.60 15.04 -4.53
N LEU A 126 5.85 13.74 -4.54
CA LEU A 126 6.46 13.07 -5.69
C LEU A 126 5.57 13.15 -6.93
N LYS A 127 4.27 12.90 -6.77
CA LYS A 127 3.31 12.87 -7.89
C LYS A 127 3.14 14.22 -8.60
N TYR A 128 3.16 15.32 -7.87
CA TYR A 128 2.82 16.63 -8.42
C TYR A 128 4.01 17.57 -8.55
N LYS A 129 5.02 17.44 -7.70
CA LYS A 129 6.15 18.37 -7.66
C LYS A 129 7.42 17.81 -8.28
N TYR A 130 7.73 16.54 -8.04
CA TYR A 130 8.94 15.88 -8.53
C TYR A 130 8.60 14.77 -9.52
N GLN A 131 8.19 15.17 -10.72
CA GLN A 131 7.77 14.20 -11.75
C GLN A 131 8.95 13.37 -12.28
N PRO A 132 8.74 12.09 -12.65
CA PRO A 132 9.81 11.25 -13.15
C PRO A 132 10.36 11.78 -14.47
N GLN A 133 11.68 11.83 -14.60
CA GLN A 133 12.37 12.25 -15.82
C GLN A 133 12.79 11.06 -16.69
N ASN A 134 12.85 9.86 -16.10
CA ASN A 134 13.25 8.63 -16.77
C ASN A 134 12.56 7.41 -16.16
N ILE A 135 12.73 6.25 -16.79
CA ILE A 135 12.11 5.00 -16.35
C ILE A 135 12.62 4.54 -14.97
N ASN A 136 13.87 4.84 -14.61
CA ASN A 136 14.43 4.46 -13.31
C ASN A 136 13.80 5.27 -12.19
N ASP A 137 13.47 6.55 -12.41
CA ASP A 137 12.72 7.36 -11.43
C ASP A 137 11.34 6.74 -11.19
N ILE A 138 10.68 6.26 -12.25
CA ILE A 138 9.38 5.58 -12.12
C ILE A 138 9.52 4.33 -11.27
N ILE A 139 10.51 3.48 -11.58
CA ILE A 139 10.68 2.17 -10.91
C ILE A 139 11.15 2.33 -9.46
N TRP A 140 12.14 3.20 -9.21
CA TRP A 140 12.85 3.23 -7.93
C TRP A 140 12.43 4.37 -7.00
N ILE A 141 11.67 5.38 -7.49
CA ILE A 141 11.15 6.46 -6.66
C ILE A 141 9.62 6.42 -6.63
N HIS A 142 8.97 6.50 -7.79
CA HIS A 142 7.51 6.69 -7.82
C HIS A 142 6.74 5.40 -7.49
N SER A 143 7.12 4.26 -8.08
CA SER A 143 6.41 2.99 -7.85
C SER A 143 6.43 2.52 -6.40
N PRO A 144 7.57 2.51 -5.67
CA PRO A 144 7.57 2.10 -4.27
C PRO A 144 6.66 2.95 -3.39
N PHE A 145 6.65 4.27 -3.56
CA PHE A 145 5.78 5.13 -2.76
C PHE A 145 4.31 5.07 -3.18
N SER A 146 4.01 4.80 -4.45
CA SER A 146 2.63 4.57 -4.89
C SER A 146 2.07 3.26 -4.33
N LEU A 147 2.81 2.15 -4.46
CA LEU A 147 2.44 0.86 -3.88
C LEU A 147 2.29 0.96 -2.36
N TYR A 148 3.24 1.62 -1.70
CA TYR A 148 3.23 1.76 -0.24
C TYR A 148 2.07 2.63 0.24
N HIS A 149 1.76 3.73 -0.45
CA HIS A 149 0.60 4.57 -0.15
C HIS A 149 -0.71 3.78 -0.21
N ALA A 150 -0.90 3.01 -1.28
CA ALA A 150 -2.08 2.17 -1.42
C ALA A 150 -2.14 1.06 -0.36
N TRP A 151 -1.01 0.44 -0.05
CA TRP A 151 -0.93 -0.59 0.97
C TRP A 151 -1.23 -0.06 2.37
N ILE A 152 -0.66 1.08 2.74
CA ILE A 152 -0.98 1.74 4.02
C ILE A 152 -2.47 2.10 4.10
N PHE A 153 -3.09 2.51 2.99
CA PHE A 153 -4.53 2.76 2.97
C PHE A 153 -5.34 1.48 3.25
N VAL A 154 -4.98 0.35 2.63
CA VAL A 154 -5.57 -0.96 2.94
C VAL A 154 -5.40 -1.30 4.42
N LEU A 155 -4.18 -1.12 4.96
CA LEU A 155 -3.89 -1.37 6.37
C LEU A 155 -4.67 -0.44 7.31
N CYS A 156 -4.93 0.82 6.95
CA CYS A 156 -5.78 1.71 7.72
C CYS A 156 -7.21 1.17 7.83
N VAL A 157 -7.77 0.68 6.71
CA VAL A 157 -9.10 0.07 6.72
C VAL A 157 -9.11 -1.18 7.60
N ILE A 158 -8.17 -2.11 7.40
CA ILE A 158 -8.05 -3.33 8.20
C ILE A 158 -7.85 -2.99 9.68
N SER A 159 -6.93 -2.09 10.03
CA SER A 159 -6.65 -1.69 11.41
C SER A 159 -7.85 -1.04 12.09
N THR A 160 -8.72 -0.37 11.34
CA THR A 160 -9.97 0.17 11.89
C THR A 160 -10.88 -0.97 12.40
N PHE A 161 -10.99 -2.05 11.63
CA PHE A 161 -11.77 -3.21 12.07
C PHE A 161 -11.06 -3.98 13.18
N MET A 162 -9.72 -4.07 13.17
CA MET A 162 -8.96 -4.67 14.27
C MET A 162 -9.19 -3.94 15.59
N ALA A 163 -9.31 -2.60 15.57
CA ALA A 163 -9.50 -1.79 16.76
C ALA A 163 -10.94 -1.77 17.29
N PHE A 164 -11.95 -1.82 16.37
CA PHE A 164 -13.34 -1.49 16.74
C PHE A 164 -14.38 -2.56 16.37
N SER A 165 -14.00 -3.65 15.71
CA SER A 165 -14.92 -4.72 15.31
C SER A 165 -14.71 -5.97 16.16
N PRO A 166 -15.76 -6.80 16.34
CA PRO A 166 -15.59 -8.12 16.93
C PRO A 166 -14.57 -8.95 16.13
N LYS A 167 -13.78 -9.73 16.85
CA LYS A 167 -12.86 -10.71 16.25
C LYS A 167 -13.66 -11.88 15.67
N LYS A 168 -13.14 -12.47 14.62
CA LYS A 168 -13.60 -13.72 14.03
C LYS A 168 -12.82 -14.85 14.70
N GLU A 169 -13.49 -15.67 15.51
CA GLU A 169 -12.84 -16.75 16.27
C GLU A 169 -12.72 -18.03 15.43
N ASN A 170 -13.74 -18.30 14.61
CA ASN A 170 -13.79 -19.46 13.72
C ASN A 170 -13.95 -19.05 12.25
N PRO A 171 -13.45 -19.86 11.29
CA PRO A 171 -13.58 -19.56 9.87
C PRO A 171 -15.04 -19.41 9.40
N ASP A 172 -15.99 -20.10 10.06
CA ASP A 172 -17.42 -20.10 9.71
C ASP A 172 -18.25 -19.06 10.48
N ASP A 173 -17.63 -18.28 11.35
CA ASP A 173 -18.34 -17.25 12.10
C ASP A 173 -18.96 -16.23 11.15
N LYS A 174 -20.20 -15.83 11.47
CA LYS A 174 -20.95 -14.85 10.69
C LYS A 174 -21.04 -13.53 11.44
N PRO A 175 -20.81 -12.40 10.75
CA PRO A 175 -20.98 -11.10 11.35
C PRO A 175 -22.47 -10.83 11.62
N ASN A 176 -22.77 -10.05 12.66
CA ASN A 176 -24.09 -9.47 12.82
C ASN A 176 -24.37 -8.45 11.69
N ALA A 177 -25.63 -8.03 11.55
CA ALA A 177 -26.06 -7.15 10.45
C ALA A 177 -25.29 -5.82 10.44
N LEU A 178 -25.01 -5.24 11.61
CA LEU A 178 -24.29 -3.96 11.72
C LEU A 178 -22.83 -4.10 11.27
N VAL A 179 -22.12 -5.11 11.76
CA VAL A 179 -20.72 -5.41 11.36
C VAL A 179 -20.66 -5.68 9.85
N ARG A 180 -21.60 -6.46 9.30
CA ARG A 180 -21.67 -6.73 7.85
C ARG A 180 -21.79 -5.43 7.04
N ILE A 181 -22.67 -4.51 7.45
CA ILE A 181 -22.85 -3.22 6.77
C ILE A 181 -21.52 -2.44 6.78
N PHE A 182 -20.84 -2.32 7.92
CA PHE A 182 -19.58 -1.62 8.02
C PHE A 182 -18.49 -2.27 7.18
N VAL A 183 -18.40 -3.60 7.14
CA VAL A 183 -17.45 -4.32 6.28
C VAL A 183 -17.72 -4.02 4.81
N ILE A 184 -18.97 -4.07 4.36
CA ILE A 184 -19.35 -3.73 2.98
C ILE A 184 -18.97 -2.26 2.68
N LEU A 185 -19.20 -1.33 3.58
CA LEU A 185 -18.78 0.06 3.43
C LEU A 185 -17.24 0.17 3.32
N GLY A 186 -16.49 -0.58 4.12
CA GLY A 186 -15.03 -0.64 4.02
C GLY A 186 -14.56 -1.13 2.64
N ILE A 187 -15.19 -2.18 2.11
CA ILE A 187 -14.90 -2.72 0.77
C ILE A 187 -15.24 -1.68 -0.33
N LEU A 188 -16.36 -0.97 -0.20
CA LEU A 188 -16.74 0.11 -1.13
C LEU A 188 -15.77 1.29 -1.07
N ILE A 189 -15.24 1.63 0.10
CA ILE A 189 -14.19 2.66 0.25
C ILE A 189 -12.92 2.23 -0.46
N LEU A 190 -12.52 0.96 -0.36
CA LEU A 190 -11.37 0.42 -1.10
C LEU A 190 -11.58 0.53 -2.61
N GLU A 191 -12.72 0.13 -3.13
CA GLU A 191 -13.05 0.26 -4.57
C GLU A 191 -13.06 1.73 -5.02
N GLY A 192 -13.74 2.61 -4.28
CA GLY A 192 -13.75 4.03 -4.58
C GLY A 192 -12.34 4.64 -4.63
N THR A 193 -11.42 4.08 -3.85
CA THR A 193 -10.01 4.48 -3.88
C THR A 193 -9.30 3.98 -5.14
N VAL A 194 -9.59 2.77 -5.64
CA VAL A 194 -9.09 2.29 -6.94
C VAL A 194 -9.51 3.23 -8.06
N VAL A 195 -10.81 3.57 -8.10
CA VAL A 195 -11.34 4.54 -9.08
C VAL A 195 -10.59 5.88 -9.00
N ASN A 196 -10.36 6.38 -7.78
CA ASN A 196 -9.62 7.62 -7.58
C ASN A 196 -8.17 7.55 -8.09
N TYR A 197 -7.45 6.45 -7.87
CA TYR A 197 -6.10 6.24 -8.40
C TYR A 197 -6.07 6.29 -9.93
N VAL A 198 -7.02 5.65 -10.58
CA VAL A 198 -7.05 5.55 -12.03
C VAL A 198 -7.56 6.84 -12.68
N GLU A 199 -8.67 7.40 -12.20
CA GLU A 199 -9.36 8.50 -12.89
C GLU A 199 -8.81 9.88 -12.47
N LYS A 200 -8.42 10.08 -11.20
CA LYS A 200 -8.02 11.40 -10.69
C LYS A 200 -6.52 11.53 -10.42
N LEU A 201 -5.84 10.45 -10.07
CA LEU A 201 -4.42 10.47 -9.77
C LEU A 201 -3.56 10.13 -10.98
N LYS A 202 -3.85 10.74 -12.14
CA LYS A 202 -3.09 10.63 -13.40
C LYS A 202 -2.87 9.17 -13.85
N GLY A 203 -3.83 8.30 -13.65
CA GLY A 203 -3.76 6.90 -14.06
C GLY A 203 -2.71 6.10 -13.30
N ASP A 204 -2.62 6.27 -11.98
CA ASP A 204 -1.68 5.52 -11.15
C ASP A 204 -2.13 4.07 -10.97
N ILE A 205 -1.65 3.24 -11.87
CA ILE A 205 -1.98 1.81 -11.90
C ILE A 205 -1.32 1.08 -10.72
N SER A 206 -0.13 1.51 -10.27
CA SER A 206 0.62 0.83 -9.22
C SER A 206 -0.18 0.76 -7.92
N GLY A 207 -0.72 1.89 -7.46
CA GLY A 207 -1.57 1.92 -6.27
C GLY A 207 -2.89 1.18 -6.46
N ALA A 208 -3.51 1.31 -7.64
CA ALA A 208 -4.76 0.63 -7.95
C ALA A 208 -4.63 -0.90 -7.90
N ILE A 209 -3.54 -1.48 -8.40
CA ILE A 209 -3.26 -2.93 -8.36
C ILE A 209 -3.22 -3.45 -6.93
N VAL A 210 -2.57 -2.73 -6.00
CA VAL A 210 -2.45 -3.17 -4.60
C VAL A 210 -3.82 -3.32 -3.95
N ILE A 211 -4.71 -2.34 -4.14
CA ILE A 211 -6.05 -2.39 -3.55
C ILE A 211 -6.90 -3.48 -4.22
N THR A 212 -6.81 -3.61 -5.55
CA THR A 212 -7.49 -4.69 -6.29
C THR A 212 -7.06 -6.07 -5.77
N TRP A 213 -5.76 -6.27 -5.55
CA TRP A 213 -5.20 -7.47 -4.96
C TRP A 213 -5.75 -7.76 -3.56
N ALA A 214 -5.86 -6.72 -2.72
CA ALA A 214 -6.46 -6.83 -1.39
C ALA A 214 -7.94 -7.21 -1.45
N LEU A 215 -8.73 -6.66 -2.38
CA LEU A 215 -10.14 -7.00 -2.58
C LEU A 215 -10.31 -8.49 -2.96
N TYR A 216 -9.48 -9.03 -3.85
CA TYR A 216 -9.47 -10.48 -4.13
C TYR A 216 -9.14 -11.29 -2.89
N GLY A 217 -8.18 -10.86 -2.09
CA GLY A 217 -7.83 -11.54 -0.85
C GLY A 217 -8.96 -11.53 0.18
N ILE A 218 -9.69 -10.42 0.32
CA ILE A 218 -10.89 -10.36 1.17
C ILE A 218 -11.94 -11.34 0.66
N ALA A 219 -12.19 -11.37 -0.64
CA ALA A 219 -13.12 -12.33 -1.24
C ALA A 219 -12.73 -13.78 -0.94
N CYS A 220 -11.44 -14.13 -1.07
CA CYS A 220 -10.95 -15.49 -0.82
C CYS A 220 -11.07 -15.92 0.65
N GLU A 221 -10.90 -14.99 1.60
CA GLU A 221 -10.86 -15.31 3.05
C GLU A 221 -12.25 -15.34 3.69
N GLN A 222 -13.17 -14.53 3.19
CA GLN A 222 -14.43 -14.34 3.90
C GLN A 222 -15.51 -15.33 3.46
N SER A 223 -16.07 -16.07 4.43
CA SER A 223 -17.12 -17.07 4.23
C SER A 223 -18.55 -16.52 4.22
N ASP A 224 -18.79 -15.30 4.75
CA ASP A 224 -20.10 -14.65 4.67
C ASP A 224 -20.44 -14.31 3.21
N PRO A 225 -21.56 -14.80 2.66
CA PRO A 225 -21.88 -14.64 1.23
C PRO A 225 -21.97 -13.18 0.78
N TRP A 226 -22.46 -12.28 1.63
CA TRP A 226 -22.59 -10.87 1.29
C TRP A 226 -21.22 -10.19 1.18
N ILE A 227 -20.31 -10.50 2.11
CA ILE A 227 -18.96 -9.96 2.12
C ILE A 227 -18.15 -10.55 0.96
N HIS A 228 -18.17 -11.88 0.83
CA HIS A 228 -17.46 -12.60 -0.24
C HIS A 228 -17.84 -12.06 -1.63
N TRP A 229 -19.13 -12.09 -1.96
CA TRP A 229 -19.56 -11.69 -3.30
C TRP A 229 -19.41 -10.19 -3.56
N THR A 230 -19.59 -9.33 -2.55
CA THR A 230 -19.30 -7.89 -2.69
C THR A 230 -17.85 -7.67 -3.00
N ALA A 231 -16.94 -8.27 -2.24
CA ALA A 231 -15.50 -8.14 -2.48
C ALA A 231 -15.10 -8.71 -3.86
N GLN A 232 -15.65 -9.88 -4.25
CA GLN A 232 -15.35 -10.51 -5.53
C GLN A 232 -15.82 -9.66 -6.72
N VAL A 233 -17.03 -9.13 -6.69
CA VAL A 233 -17.58 -8.29 -7.75
C VAL A 233 -16.79 -6.98 -7.86
N LEU A 234 -16.49 -6.34 -6.73
CA LEU A 234 -15.74 -5.10 -6.72
C LEU A 234 -14.27 -5.32 -7.14
N ALA A 235 -13.63 -6.43 -6.74
CA ALA A 235 -12.31 -6.79 -7.25
C ALA A 235 -12.28 -6.96 -8.77
N PHE A 236 -13.33 -7.55 -9.32
CA PHE A 236 -13.49 -7.70 -10.76
C PHE A 236 -13.68 -6.34 -11.47
N ILE A 237 -14.52 -5.47 -10.94
CA ILE A 237 -14.72 -4.10 -11.43
C ILE A 237 -13.39 -3.31 -11.35
N SER A 238 -12.67 -3.40 -10.22
CA SER A 238 -11.34 -2.80 -10.04
C SER A 238 -10.35 -3.25 -11.12
N THR A 239 -10.40 -4.54 -11.49
CA THR A 239 -9.54 -5.07 -12.56
C THR A 239 -9.78 -4.34 -13.89
N PHE A 240 -11.04 -4.06 -14.25
CA PHE A 240 -11.34 -3.28 -15.45
C PHE A 240 -10.83 -1.84 -15.36
N HIS A 241 -10.95 -1.20 -14.18
CA HIS A 241 -10.38 0.14 -13.98
C HIS A 241 -8.86 0.14 -14.16
N VAL A 242 -8.16 -0.87 -13.62
CA VAL A 242 -6.69 -1.02 -13.78
C VAL A 242 -6.31 -1.25 -15.24
N LEU A 243 -7.07 -2.07 -15.97
CA LEU A 243 -6.78 -2.39 -17.37
C LEU A 243 -7.11 -1.24 -18.33
N LYS A 244 -8.08 -0.39 -18.01
CA LYS A 244 -8.54 0.72 -18.86
C LYS A 244 -7.41 1.62 -19.38
N PRO A 245 -6.49 2.17 -18.57
CA PRO A 245 -5.39 3.00 -19.05
C PRO A 245 -4.40 2.23 -19.93
N ILE A 246 -4.15 0.96 -19.63
CA ILE A 246 -3.23 0.09 -20.39
C ILE A 246 -3.80 -0.12 -21.80
N VAL A 247 -5.05 -0.54 -21.87
CA VAL A 247 -5.75 -0.79 -23.14
C VAL A 247 -5.88 0.50 -23.93
N SER A 248 -6.26 1.61 -23.31
CA SER A 248 -6.38 2.92 -23.94
C SER A 248 -5.07 3.35 -24.58
N LYS A 249 -3.96 3.25 -23.85
CA LYS A 249 -2.63 3.60 -24.37
C LYS A 249 -2.23 2.73 -25.59
N TYR A 250 -2.54 1.43 -25.54
CA TYR A 250 -2.19 0.51 -26.62
C TYR A 250 -3.03 0.74 -27.89
N TYR A 251 -4.35 0.93 -27.75
CA TYR A 251 -5.24 1.07 -28.92
C TYR A 251 -5.36 2.48 -29.47
N PHE A 252 -5.27 3.52 -28.64
CA PHE A 252 -5.44 4.90 -29.09
C PHE A 252 -4.10 5.63 -29.29
N GLY A 253 -3.05 5.29 -28.54
CA GLY A 253 -1.71 5.84 -28.75
C GLY A 253 -1.14 5.46 -30.12
N SER A 254 -1.39 4.25 -30.60
CA SER A 254 -1.00 3.83 -31.95
C SER A 254 -1.77 4.55 -33.09
N ARG A 255 -3.01 4.98 -32.83
CA ARG A 255 -3.78 5.77 -33.81
C ARG A 255 -3.29 7.21 -33.95
N GLU A 256 -2.95 7.87 -32.85
CA GLU A 256 -2.40 9.23 -32.89
C GLU A 256 -1.03 9.27 -33.59
N GLU A 257 -0.19 8.26 -33.37
CA GLU A 257 1.11 8.12 -34.01
C GLU A 257 0.97 7.86 -35.52
N GLN A 258 0.03 7.02 -35.96
CA GLN A 258 -0.31 6.78 -37.35
C GLN A 258 -0.89 8.04 -38.02
N THR A 259 -1.73 8.80 -37.34
CA THR A 259 -2.31 10.03 -37.90
C THR A 259 -1.26 11.13 -38.09
N ARG A 260 -0.26 11.20 -37.19
CA ARG A 260 0.90 12.12 -37.33
C ARG A 260 1.86 11.74 -38.44
N LEU A 261 1.93 10.47 -38.84
CA LEU A 261 2.79 10.01 -39.94
C LEU A 261 2.13 10.12 -41.31
N LEU A 262 0.82 10.32 -41.35
CA LEU A 262 0.02 10.42 -42.60
C LEU A 262 -0.42 11.86 -42.94
N GLY A 263 -0.13 12.86 -42.09
CA GLY A 263 -0.39 14.28 -42.32
C GLY A 263 0.89 15.09 -42.40
#